data_47783bb36ee1de1564aaceb4329930ee
#
_entry.id   47783bb36ee1de1564aaceb4329930ee
#
_cell.length_a   1.000
_cell.length_b   1.000
_cell.length_c   1.000
_cell.angle_alpha   90.00
_cell.angle_beta   90.00
_cell.angle_gamma   90.00
#
_symmetry.space_group_name_H-M   'P 1'
#
loop_
_entity.id
_entity.type
_entity.pdbx_description
1 polymer ?
#
loop_
_entity_poly.entity_id
_entity_poly.type
_entity_poly.pdbx_seq_one_letter_code
_entity_poly.pdbx_strand_id
1 'polypeptide(L)'
;MPSKREAFLPIVVLLLVIIVGGRFVSNSTMLATCAMLLGAVLTYVLNFPKFKGKDWKALLGDGLGGGISGIGGLAAVLAFGTVVQNSGAFQDIVDWVLNLDMNPYVRGVFATSVFSGITGSSSGGLRLMYQSLADTFISSGCNLEILHRLTSIAAGGLDTLPHSPGLFLMFSVLGLNHKNAYRHVFACSVAIPVLVVVVATAICVFAGI
;
A
#
# COMPACT_ATOMS: atom_id res chain seq x y z
N MET A 1 15.86 27.96 5.64
CA MET A 1 15.40 26.78 4.92
C MET A 1 16.63 26.09 4.32
N PRO A 2 16.65 24.76 4.13
CA PRO A 2 17.72 24.08 3.41
C PRO A 2 17.73 24.53 1.95
N SER A 3 18.90 24.53 1.32
CA SER A 3 19.00 24.74 -0.12
C SER A 3 18.33 23.58 -0.87
N LYS A 4 17.93 23.80 -2.13
CA LYS A 4 17.32 22.73 -2.95
C LYS A 4 18.22 21.48 -3.01
N ARG A 5 19.55 21.66 -3.11
CA ARG A 5 20.51 20.56 -3.15
C ARG A 5 20.54 19.78 -1.83
N GLU A 6 20.55 20.46 -0.68
CA GLU A 6 20.55 19.84 0.64
C GLU A 6 19.26 19.05 0.92
N ALA A 7 18.14 19.46 0.33
CA ALA A 7 16.87 18.78 0.49
C ALA A 7 16.71 17.55 -0.45
N PHE A 8 17.11 17.68 -1.73
CA PHE A 8 16.87 16.62 -2.70
C PHE A 8 17.98 15.55 -2.74
N LEU A 9 19.24 15.91 -2.48
CA LEU A 9 20.36 14.98 -2.61
C LEU A 9 20.20 13.70 -1.75
N PRO A 10 19.80 13.77 -0.48
CA PRO A 10 19.58 12.57 0.34
C PRO A 10 18.51 11.64 -0.23
N ILE A 11 17.44 12.21 -0.79
CA ILE A 11 16.33 11.45 -1.39
C ILE A 11 16.81 10.74 -2.66
N VAL A 12 17.53 11.45 -3.53
CA VAL A 12 18.08 10.88 -4.77
C VAL A 12 19.07 9.76 -4.46
N VAL A 13 19.97 9.96 -3.49
CA VAL A 13 20.94 8.92 -3.08
C VAL A 13 20.21 7.70 -2.51
N LEU A 14 19.21 7.89 -1.66
CA LEU A 14 18.39 6.81 -1.11
C LEU A 14 17.74 5.99 -2.25
N LEU A 15 17.11 6.65 -3.20
CA LEU A 15 16.48 5.97 -4.35
C LEU A 15 17.51 5.23 -5.21
N LEU A 16 18.65 5.83 -5.48
CA LEU A 16 19.74 5.17 -6.22
C LEU A 16 20.26 3.92 -5.51
N VAL A 17 20.44 4.00 -4.19
CA VAL A 17 20.88 2.84 -3.39
C VAL A 17 19.84 1.72 -3.45
N ILE A 18 18.55 2.03 -3.38
CA ILE A 18 17.50 0.99 -3.49
C ILE A 18 17.47 0.38 -4.89
N ILE A 19 17.51 1.21 -5.94
CA ILE A 19 17.42 0.73 -7.34
C ILE A 19 18.65 -0.10 -7.71
N VAL A 20 19.84 0.42 -7.44
CA VAL A 20 21.09 -0.27 -7.79
C VAL A 20 21.34 -1.46 -6.86
N GLY A 21 21.18 -1.24 -5.54
CA GLY A 21 21.40 -2.27 -4.52
C GLY A 21 20.44 -3.46 -4.64
N GLY A 22 19.22 -3.24 -5.13
CA GLY A 22 18.25 -4.31 -5.38
C GLY A 22 18.69 -5.35 -6.40
N ARG A 23 19.72 -5.06 -7.20
CA ARG A 23 20.35 -6.04 -8.11
C ARG A 23 21.35 -6.98 -7.41
N PHE A 24 21.86 -6.56 -6.25
CA PHE A 24 22.93 -7.26 -5.53
C PHE A 24 22.47 -7.84 -4.19
N VAL A 25 21.44 -7.27 -3.60
CA VAL A 25 20.93 -7.64 -2.27
C VAL A 25 19.51 -8.18 -2.40
N SER A 26 19.33 -9.45 -2.13
CA SER A 26 18.03 -10.14 -2.19
C SER A 26 17.09 -9.73 -1.05
N ASN A 27 17.63 -9.31 0.09
CA ASN A 27 16.83 -8.87 1.25
C ASN A 27 16.43 -7.40 1.11
N SER A 28 15.23 -7.17 0.60
CA SER A 28 14.68 -5.82 0.37
C SER A 28 14.55 -4.99 1.65
N THR A 29 14.23 -5.63 2.78
CA THR A 29 14.10 -4.93 4.07
C THR A 29 15.45 -4.42 4.57
N MET A 30 16.48 -5.26 4.49
CA MET A 30 17.84 -4.88 4.85
C MET A 30 18.34 -3.74 3.96
N LEU A 31 18.12 -3.84 2.66
CA LEU A 31 18.51 -2.81 1.70
C LEU A 31 17.81 -1.48 1.98
N ALA A 32 16.51 -1.49 2.22
CA ALA A 32 15.74 -0.29 2.55
C ALA A 32 16.23 0.35 3.85
N THR A 33 16.50 -0.45 4.88
CA THR A 33 17.03 0.04 6.17
C THR A 33 18.38 0.69 6.00
N CYS A 34 19.31 0.07 5.26
CA CYS A 34 20.63 0.64 4.98
C CYS A 34 20.51 1.95 4.17
N ALA A 35 19.64 1.98 3.17
CA ALA A 35 19.40 3.18 2.36
C ALA A 35 18.84 4.34 3.19
N MET A 36 17.90 4.06 4.11
CA MET A 36 17.34 5.07 5.02
C MET A 36 18.37 5.60 5.99
N LEU A 37 19.21 4.74 6.58
CA LEU A 37 20.31 5.14 7.47
C LEU A 37 21.31 6.02 6.72
N LEU A 38 21.67 5.66 5.51
CA LEU A 38 22.59 6.42 4.67
C LEU A 38 21.99 7.79 4.29
N GLY A 39 20.70 7.84 3.97
CA GLY A 39 19.97 9.10 3.74
C GLY A 39 19.93 10.00 4.96
N ALA A 40 19.73 9.42 6.15
CA ALA A 40 19.73 10.16 7.41
C ALA A 40 21.12 10.74 7.73
N VAL A 41 22.17 9.94 7.59
CA VAL A 41 23.56 10.39 7.77
C VAL A 41 23.92 11.50 6.78
N LEU A 42 23.56 11.34 5.52
CA LEU A 42 23.80 12.34 4.49
C LEU A 42 23.08 13.65 4.78
N THR A 43 21.81 13.57 5.20
CA THR A 43 21.02 14.74 5.62
C THR A 43 21.70 15.47 6.76
N TYR A 44 22.21 14.73 7.74
CA TYR A 44 22.95 15.29 8.87
C TYR A 44 24.24 15.98 8.43
N VAL A 45 25.07 15.31 7.64
CA VAL A 45 26.34 15.84 7.17
C VAL A 45 26.15 17.13 6.35
N LEU A 46 25.22 17.13 5.41
CA LEU A 46 24.92 18.28 4.56
C LEU A 46 24.39 19.50 5.33
N ASN A 47 23.70 19.25 6.44
CA ASN A 47 23.12 20.31 7.25
C ASN A 47 23.84 20.51 8.61
N PHE A 48 25.02 19.93 8.78
CA PHE A 48 25.79 19.99 10.03
C PHE A 48 25.86 21.37 10.68
N PRO A 49 26.13 22.47 9.91
CA PRO A 49 26.18 23.82 10.52
C PRO A 49 24.86 24.26 11.14
N LYS A 50 23.71 23.74 10.63
CA LYS A 50 22.36 24.07 11.12
C LYS A 50 22.00 23.30 12.38
N PHE A 51 22.70 22.19 12.66
CA PHE A 51 22.53 21.37 13.86
C PHE A 51 23.48 21.77 14.98
N LYS A 52 24.49 22.57 14.69
CA LYS A 52 25.46 23.04 15.69
C LYS A 52 24.73 23.84 16.78
N GLY A 53 24.87 23.40 18.03
CA GLY A 53 24.21 24.03 19.19
C GLY A 53 22.77 23.59 19.45
N LYS A 54 22.22 22.65 18.71
CA LYS A 54 20.93 22.05 19.03
C LYS A 54 21.05 20.89 20.01
N ASP A 55 19.99 20.70 20.82
CA ASP A 55 19.91 19.55 21.72
C ASP A 55 19.66 18.26 20.95
N TRP A 56 20.68 17.43 20.89
CA TRP A 56 20.64 16.13 20.23
C TRP A 56 19.63 15.17 20.83
N LYS A 57 19.48 15.20 22.17
CA LYS A 57 18.54 14.31 22.85
C LYS A 57 17.11 14.66 22.48
N ALA A 58 16.79 15.95 22.42
CA ALA A 58 15.48 16.40 21.98
C ALA A 58 15.24 16.04 20.51
N LEU A 59 16.19 16.29 19.62
CA LEU A 59 16.06 16.01 18.19
C LEU A 59 15.85 14.52 17.89
N LEU A 60 16.65 13.66 18.55
CA LEU A 60 16.50 12.21 18.42
C LEU A 60 15.21 11.71 19.09
N GLY A 61 14.84 12.29 20.23
CA GLY A 61 13.60 11.97 20.93
C GLY A 61 12.36 12.25 20.08
N ASP A 62 12.31 13.42 19.45
CA ASP A 62 11.22 13.81 18.56
C ASP A 62 11.14 12.89 17.33
N GLY A 63 12.30 12.59 16.71
CA GLY A 63 12.37 11.68 15.56
C GLY A 63 11.94 10.26 15.90
N LEU A 64 12.42 9.71 17.00
CA LEU A 64 12.02 8.37 17.49
C LEU A 64 10.55 8.34 17.91
N GLY A 65 10.08 9.37 18.61
CA GLY A 65 8.67 9.49 19.00
C GLY A 65 7.73 9.49 17.80
N GLY A 66 8.07 10.25 16.75
CA GLY A 66 7.34 10.26 15.50
C GLY A 66 7.33 8.88 14.79
N GLY A 67 8.49 8.22 14.76
CA GLY A 67 8.62 6.87 14.21
C GLY A 67 7.79 5.84 14.98
N ILE A 68 7.88 5.82 16.29
CA ILE A 68 7.11 4.89 17.16
C ILE A 68 5.60 5.13 17.00
N SER A 69 5.16 6.39 16.97
CA SER A 69 3.75 6.72 16.79
C SER A 69 3.22 6.23 15.43
N GLY A 70 3.99 6.43 14.35
CA GLY A 70 3.64 5.96 13.02
C GLY A 70 3.55 4.44 12.93
N ILE A 71 4.56 3.74 13.44
CA ILE A 71 4.60 2.25 13.44
C ILE A 71 3.51 1.69 14.36
N GLY A 72 3.27 2.30 15.52
CA GLY A 72 2.26 1.86 16.48
C GLY A 72 0.85 1.89 15.89
N GLY A 73 0.48 3.00 15.23
CA GLY A 73 -0.78 3.13 14.53
C GLY A 73 -0.96 2.09 13.42
N LEU A 74 0.07 1.93 12.58
CA LEU A 74 0.08 0.94 11.51
C LEU A 74 -0.07 -0.48 12.07
N ALA A 75 0.70 -0.85 13.10
CA ALA A 75 0.66 -2.16 13.73
C ALA A 75 -0.71 -2.48 14.33
N ALA A 76 -1.35 -1.51 15.00
CA ALA A 76 -2.68 -1.69 15.59
C ALA A 76 -3.74 -2.02 14.52
N VAL A 77 -3.74 -1.28 13.40
CA VAL A 77 -4.71 -1.54 12.32
C VAL A 77 -4.41 -2.86 11.60
N LEU A 78 -3.13 -3.20 11.38
CA LEU A 78 -2.76 -4.51 10.81
C LEU A 78 -3.17 -5.67 11.73
N ALA A 79 -2.97 -5.54 13.04
CA ALA A 79 -3.41 -6.54 14.01
C ALA A 79 -4.93 -6.73 13.97
N PHE A 80 -5.71 -5.65 13.94
CA PHE A 80 -7.15 -5.72 13.77
C PHE A 80 -7.53 -6.43 12.46
N GLY A 81 -6.92 -6.04 11.33
CA GLY A 81 -7.13 -6.70 10.04
C GLY A 81 -6.84 -8.20 10.08
N THR A 82 -5.79 -8.62 10.78
CA THR A 82 -5.44 -10.04 10.95
C THR A 82 -6.51 -10.80 11.76
N VAL A 83 -7.05 -10.18 12.81
CA VAL A 83 -8.15 -10.78 13.59
C VAL A 83 -9.39 -10.97 12.72
N VAL A 84 -9.74 -9.97 11.92
CA VAL A 84 -10.88 -10.06 10.97
C VAL A 84 -10.66 -11.18 9.96
N GLN A 85 -9.47 -11.28 9.35
CA GLN A 85 -9.13 -12.33 8.38
C GLN A 85 -9.21 -13.76 8.97
N ASN A 86 -8.95 -13.92 10.24
CA ASN A 86 -9.05 -15.22 10.94
C ASN A 86 -10.44 -15.48 11.55
N SER A 87 -11.41 -14.60 11.32
CA SER A 87 -12.79 -14.82 11.79
C SER A 87 -13.56 -15.75 10.86
N GLY A 88 -14.52 -16.51 11.41
CA GLY A 88 -15.43 -17.34 10.61
C GLY A 88 -16.21 -16.51 9.59
N ALA A 89 -16.65 -15.33 9.96
CA ALA A 89 -17.36 -14.42 9.05
C ALA A 89 -16.55 -14.04 7.80
N PHE A 90 -15.21 -13.92 7.92
CA PHE A 90 -14.37 -13.67 6.76
C PHE A 90 -14.31 -14.89 5.84
N GLN A 91 -14.22 -16.10 6.42
CA GLN A 91 -14.25 -17.35 5.63
C GLN A 91 -15.59 -17.51 4.89
N ASP A 92 -16.70 -17.17 5.54
CA ASP A 92 -18.03 -17.18 4.90
C ASP A 92 -18.07 -16.24 3.68
N ILE A 93 -17.43 -15.06 3.76
CA ILE A 93 -17.32 -14.13 2.63
C ILE A 93 -16.44 -14.72 1.51
N VAL A 94 -15.34 -15.37 1.85
CA VAL A 94 -14.47 -16.04 0.86
C VAL A 94 -15.26 -17.12 0.14
N ASP A 95 -15.94 -18.00 0.89
CA ASP A 95 -16.75 -19.09 0.35
C ASP A 95 -17.89 -18.55 -0.53
N TRP A 96 -18.53 -17.47 -0.10
CA TRP A 96 -19.56 -16.83 -0.90
C TRP A 96 -19.01 -16.32 -2.24
N VAL A 97 -17.86 -15.65 -2.25
CA VAL A 97 -17.20 -15.15 -3.48
C VAL A 97 -16.78 -16.31 -4.39
N LEU A 98 -16.29 -17.43 -3.80
CA LEU A 98 -15.91 -18.63 -4.55
C LEU A 98 -17.12 -19.24 -5.31
N ASN A 99 -18.28 -19.21 -4.70
CA ASN A 99 -19.51 -19.79 -5.26
C ASN A 99 -20.28 -18.88 -6.21
N LEU A 100 -19.82 -17.65 -6.48
CA LEU A 100 -20.45 -16.76 -7.45
C LEU A 100 -20.24 -17.29 -8.88
N ASP A 101 -21.33 -17.55 -9.58
CA ASP A 101 -21.29 -17.90 -11.01
C ASP A 101 -21.20 -16.62 -11.85
N MET A 102 -19.98 -16.21 -12.16
CA MET A 102 -19.67 -14.96 -12.86
C MET A 102 -18.56 -15.19 -13.87
N ASN A 103 -18.48 -14.29 -14.87
CA ASN A 103 -17.32 -14.21 -15.75
C ASN A 103 -16.02 -14.13 -14.93
N PRO A 104 -14.94 -14.88 -15.27
CA PRO A 104 -13.70 -14.93 -14.49
C PRO A 104 -13.11 -13.56 -14.21
N TYR A 105 -13.12 -12.64 -15.16
CA TYR A 105 -12.59 -11.29 -14.96
C TYR A 105 -13.42 -10.50 -13.96
N VAL A 106 -14.75 -10.57 -14.05
CA VAL A 106 -15.66 -9.91 -13.10
C VAL A 106 -15.47 -10.48 -11.70
N ARG A 107 -15.38 -11.82 -11.58
CA ARG A 107 -15.11 -12.49 -10.30
C ARG A 107 -13.79 -12.05 -9.68
N GLY A 108 -12.71 -12.02 -10.48
CA GLY A 108 -11.38 -11.59 -10.02
C GLY A 108 -11.38 -10.15 -9.53
N VAL A 109 -11.98 -9.23 -10.27
CA VAL A 109 -12.11 -7.81 -9.91
C VAL A 109 -12.94 -7.66 -8.63
N PHE A 110 -14.09 -8.32 -8.56
CA PHE A 110 -14.98 -8.26 -7.40
C PHE A 110 -14.32 -8.82 -6.14
N ALA A 111 -13.74 -10.03 -6.22
CA ALA A 111 -13.02 -10.65 -5.11
C ALA A 111 -11.88 -9.77 -4.61
N THR A 112 -11.05 -9.24 -5.53
CA THR A 112 -9.95 -8.36 -5.18
C THR A 112 -10.43 -7.08 -4.49
N SER A 113 -11.48 -6.46 -5.01
CA SER A 113 -12.06 -5.25 -4.41
C SER A 113 -12.58 -5.51 -3.00
N VAL A 114 -13.34 -6.60 -2.81
CA VAL A 114 -13.88 -6.97 -1.49
C VAL A 114 -12.74 -7.25 -0.50
N PHE A 115 -11.77 -8.09 -0.88
CA PHE A 115 -10.67 -8.45 0.01
C PHE A 115 -9.75 -7.27 0.31
N SER A 116 -9.47 -6.42 -0.66
CA SER A 116 -8.71 -5.17 -0.43
C SER A 116 -9.47 -4.21 0.48
N GLY A 117 -10.78 -4.12 0.29
CA GLY A 117 -11.66 -3.31 1.15
C GLY A 117 -11.68 -3.80 2.59
N ILE A 118 -11.80 -5.11 2.82
CA ILE A 118 -11.82 -5.68 4.18
C ILE A 118 -10.45 -5.51 4.87
N THR A 119 -9.36 -5.79 4.14
CA THR A 119 -8.01 -5.72 4.71
C THR A 119 -7.46 -4.30 4.80
N GLY A 120 -8.06 -3.33 4.10
CA GLY A 120 -7.51 -1.98 3.96
C GLY A 120 -6.15 -1.96 3.27
N SER A 121 -5.88 -2.96 2.40
CA SER A 121 -4.56 -3.17 1.78
C SER A 121 -4.68 -3.79 0.40
N SER A 122 -4.16 -3.11 -0.62
CA SER A 122 -4.11 -3.62 -1.99
C SER A 122 -3.32 -4.93 -2.11
N SER A 123 -2.14 -4.98 -1.53
CA SER A 123 -1.29 -6.19 -1.55
C SER A 123 -1.89 -7.34 -0.72
N GLY A 124 -2.54 -7.03 0.39
CA GLY A 124 -3.28 -8.00 1.21
C GLY A 124 -4.45 -8.61 0.45
N GLY A 125 -5.27 -7.78 -0.16
CA GLY A 125 -6.41 -8.20 -0.97
C GLY A 125 -6.02 -9.05 -2.18
N LEU A 126 -4.99 -8.63 -2.94
CA LEU A 126 -4.45 -9.41 -4.06
C LEU A 126 -3.94 -10.78 -3.61
N ARG A 127 -3.17 -10.82 -2.52
CA ARG A 127 -2.65 -12.09 -1.99
C ARG A 127 -3.78 -13.04 -1.65
N LEU A 128 -4.79 -12.58 -0.92
CA LEU A 128 -5.94 -13.40 -0.55
C LEU A 128 -6.71 -13.88 -1.78
N MET A 129 -6.96 -13.00 -2.73
CA MET A 129 -7.65 -13.37 -3.97
C MET A 129 -6.91 -14.46 -4.74
N TYR A 130 -5.60 -14.33 -4.96
CA TYR A 130 -4.84 -15.35 -5.66
C TYR A 130 -4.67 -16.64 -4.85
N GLN A 131 -4.52 -16.57 -3.53
CA GLN A 131 -4.47 -17.78 -2.69
C GLN A 131 -5.77 -18.57 -2.73
N SER A 132 -6.91 -17.89 -2.84
CA SER A 132 -8.23 -18.53 -2.79
C SER A 132 -8.75 -18.96 -4.16
N LEU A 133 -8.37 -18.26 -5.24
CA LEU A 133 -9.02 -18.38 -6.55
C LEU A 133 -8.06 -18.72 -7.71
N ALA A 134 -6.74 -18.84 -7.48
CA ALA A 134 -5.78 -19.07 -8.56
C ALA A 134 -6.12 -20.30 -9.41
N ASP A 135 -6.39 -21.44 -8.76
CA ASP A 135 -6.71 -22.69 -9.45
C ASP A 135 -8.00 -22.58 -10.27
N THR A 136 -8.99 -21.83 -9.76
CA THR A 136 -10.24 -21.56 -10.47
C THR A 136 -10.00 -20.74 -11.74
N PHE A 137 -9.14 -19.73 -11.69
CA PHE A 137 -8.81 -18.93 -12.87
C PHE A 137 -7.98 -19.69 -13.89
N ILE A 138 -7.02 -20.50 -13.45
CA ILE A 138 -6.23 -21.36 -14.32
C ILE A 138 -7.15 -22.36 -15.05
N SER A 139 -8.05 -23.02 -14.32
CA SER A 139 -8.97 -23.99 -14.87
C SER A 139 -10.07 -23.37 -15.78
N SER A 140 -10.39 -22.10 -15.59
CA SER A 140 -11.37 -21.39 -16.44
C SER A 140 -10.84 -21.07 -17.84
N GLY A 141 -9.51 -21.18 -18.08
CA GLY A 141 -8.89 -20.81 -19.34
C GLY A 141 -8.88 -19.33 -19.67
N CYS A 142 -9.19 -18.45 -18.71
CA CYS A 142 -9.15 -17.01 -18.93
C CYS A 142 -7.71 -16.52 -19.17
N ASN A 143 -7.55 -15.37 -19.85
CA ASN A 143 -6.26 -14.76 -20.05
C ASN A 143 -5.74 -14.18 -18.72
N LEU A 144 -4.73 -14.85 -18.13
CA LEU A 144 -4.19 -14.47 -16.83
C LEU A 144 -3.48 -13.11 -16.84
N GLU A 145 -2.96 -12.66 -17.99
CA GLU A 145 -2.34 -11.34 -18.10
C GLU A 145 -3.39 -10.23 -17.97
N ILE A 146 -4.53 -10.40 -18.62
CA ILE A 146 -5.66 -9.46 -18.50
C ILE A 146 -6.22 -9.48 -17.08
N LEU A 147 -6.41 -10.67 -16.52
CA LEU A 147 -6.87 -10.82 -15.14
C LEU A 147 -5.95 -10.10 -14.16
N HIS A 148 -4.62 -10.30 -14.31
CA HIS A 148 -3.62 -9.63 -13.47
C HIS A 148 -3.72 -8.10 -13.56
N ARG A 149 -3.90 -7.54 -14.74
CA ARG A 149 -4.04 -6.08 -14.92
C ARG A 149 -5.31 -5.55 -14.27
N LEU A 150 -6.44 -6.21 -14.51
CA LEU A 150 -7.72 -5.81 -13.94
C LEU A 150 -7.72 -5.90 -12.41
N THR A 151 -7.21 -6.98 -11.85
CA THR A 151 -7.14 -7.17 -10.40
C THR A 151 -6.14 -6.22 -9.75
N SER A 152 -5.06 -5.86 -10.43
CA SER A 152 -4.12 -4.83 -9.94
C SER A 152 -4.78 -3.45 -9.82
N ILE A 153 -5.64 -3.07 -10.76
CA ILE A 153 -6.43 -1.83 -10.68
C ILE A 153 -7.48 -1.95 -9.57
N ALA A 154 -8.18 -3.08 -9.51
CA ALA A 154 -9.22 -3.34 -8.51
C ALA A 154 -8.70 -3.24 -7.07
N ALA A 155 -7.48 -3.73 -6.84
CA ALA A 155 -6.84 -3.71 -5.53
C ALA A 155 -6.64 -2.29 -4.98
N GLY A 156 -6.34 -1.33 -5.85
CA GLY A 156 -6.16 0.08 -5.46
C GLY A 156 -7.45 0.87 -5.30
N GLY A 157 -8.64 0.24 -5.46
CA GLY A 157 -9.92 0.93 -5.34
C GLY A 157 -10.43 1.01 -3.91
N LEU A 158 -10.58 -0.13 -3.24
CA LEU A 158 -11.16 -0.19 -1.90
C LEU A 158 -10.11 -0.34 -0.76
N ASP A 159 -8.83 -0.39 -1.09
CA ASP A 159 -7.75 -0.49 -0.10
C ASP A 159 -7.58 0.78 0.75
N THR A 160 -8.06 1.92 0.28
CA THR A 160 -7.99 3.22 0.96
C THR A 160 -9.30 3.64 1.64
N LEU A 161 -10.13 2.69 2.06
CA LEU A 161 -11.27 2.94 2.93
C LEU A 161 -10.82 3.54 4.28
N PRO A 162 -11.71 4.19 5.07
CA PRO A 162 -11.31 4.95 6.26
C PRO A 162 -10.48 4.20 7.30
N HIS A 163 -10.55 2.87 7.31
CA HIS A 163 -9.80 2.00 8.22
C HIS A 163 -8.44 1.54 7.68
N SER A 164 -8.05 2.00 6.48
CA SER A 164 -6.77 1.59 5.87
C SER A 164 -5.57 2.00 6.71
N PRO A 165 -4.65 1.05 7.04
CA PRO A 165 -3.42 1.33 7.76
C PRO A 165 -2.54 2.39 7.09
N GLY A 166 -2.48 2.38 5.77
CA GLY A 166 -1.72 3.34 4.97
C GLY A 166 -2.21 4.77 5.15
N LEU A 167 -3.54 4.97 5.27
CA LEU A 167 -4.13 6.29 5.51
C LEU A 167 -3.76 6.82 6.89
N PHE A 168 -3.82 6.00 7.93
CA PHE A 168 -3.44 6.41 9.28
C PHE A 168 -1.99 6.87 9.33
N LEU A 169 -1.09 6.10 8.68
CA LEU A 169 0.32 6.49 8.59
C LEU A 169 0.50 7.80 7.82
N MET A 170 -0.12 7.92 6.65
CA MET A 170 -0.03 9.13 5.82
C MET A 170 -0.56 10.36 6.57
N PHE A 171 -1.73 10.26 7.19
CA PHE A 171 -2.32 11.37 7.93
C PHE A 171 -1.49 11.76 9.16
N SER A 172 -0.91 10.79 9.86
CA SER A 172 -0.01 11.04 10.99
C SER A 172 1.22 11.85 10.57
N VAL A 173 1.87 11.46 9.47
CA VAL A 173 3.05 12.15 8.96
C VAL A 173 2.75 13.55 8.45
N LEU A 174 1.58 13.73 7.81
CA LEU A 174 1.19 15.01 7.22
C LEU A 174 0.44 15.94 8.19
N GLY A 175 0.18 15.50 9.43
CA GLY A 175 -0.64 16.27 10.39
C GLY A 175 -2.10 16.44 9.94
N LEU A 176 -2.61 15.49 9.17
CA LEU A 176 -3.97 15.48 8.64
C LEU A 176 -4.85 14.52 9.46
N ASN A 177 -6.16 14.60 9.23
CA ASN A 177 -7.12 13.66 9.79
C ASN A 177 -8.25 13.34 8.80
N HIS A 178 -9.08 12.36 9.13
CA HIS A 178 -10.18 11.93 8.27
C HIS A 178 -11.18 13.05 7.97
N LYS A 179 -11.43 13.95 8.91
CA LYS A 179 -12.41 15.04 8.72
C LYS A 179 -11.97 16.05 7.68
N ASN A 180 -10.68 16.38 7.64
CA ASN A 180 -10.17 17.43 6.73
C ASN A 180 -9.62 16.91 5.41
N ALA A 181 -9.19 15.64 5.32
CA ALA A 181 -8.49 15.11 4.15
C ALA A 181 -9.19 13.94 3.45
N TYR A 182 -9.97 13.12 4.18
CA TYR A 182 -10.50 11.88 3.62
C TYR A 182 -11.39 12.07 2.38
N ARG A 183 -12.15 13.15 2.31
CA ARG A 183 -12.99 13.45 1.13
C ARG A 183 -12.19 13.46 -0.17
N HIS A 184 -10.99 14.03 -0.16
CA HIS A 184 -10.13 14.12 -1.34
C HIS A 184 -9.48 12.78 -1.64
N VAL A 185 -9.05 12.06 -0.61
CA VAL A 185 -8.53 10.69 -0.76
C VAL A 185 -9.60 9.77 -1.33
N PHE A 186 -10.84 9.83 -0.81
CA PHE A 186 -11.95 9.03 -1.35
C PHE A 186 -12.18 9.29 -2.84
N ALA A 187 -12.21 10.54 -3.25
CA ALA A 187 -12.40 10.89 -4.67
C ALA A 187 -11.28 10.34 -5.56
N CYS A 188 -10.01 10.53 -5.17
CA CYS A 188 -8.87 10.15 -6.00
C CYS A 188 -8.50 8.67 -5.91
N SER A 189 -8.60 8.08 -4.72
CA SER A 189 -8.07 6.73 -4.46
C SER A 189 -9.16 5.66 -4.32
N VAL A 190 -10.43 6.03 -4.25
CA VAL A 190 -11.56 5.08 -4.24
C VAL A 190 -12.41 5.25 -5.49
N ALA A 191 -13.03 6.42 -5.66
CA ALA A 191 -14.03 6.62 -6.71
C ALA A 191 -13.42 6.47 -8.12
N ILE A 192 -12.27 7.09 -8.37
CA ILE A 192 -11.62 7.02 -9.70
C ILE A 192 -11.15 5.59 -10.02
N PRO A 193 -10.37 4.88 -9.17
CA PRO A 193 -9.95 3.51 -9.47
C PRO A 193 -11.12 2.54 -9.63
N VAL A 194 -12.17 2.66 -8.83
CA VAL A 194 -13.39 1.84 -8.98
C VAL A 194 -14.05 2.09 -10.34
N LEU A 195 -14.20 3.34 -10.73
CA LEU A 195 -14.75 3.68 -12.05
C LEU A 195 -13.89 3.13 -13.19
N VAL A 196 -12.57 3.30 -13.08
CA VAL A 196 -11.61 2.79 -14.09
C VAL A 196 -11.69 1.28 -14.21
N VAL A 197 -11.71 0.55 -13.10
CA VAL A 197 -11.76 -0.92 -13.15
C VAL A 197 -13.09 -1.43 -13.69
N VAL A 198 -14.20 -0.79 -13.36
CA VAL A 198 -15.53 -1.14 -13.91
C VAL A 198 -15.53 -0.97 -15.43
N VAL A 199 -15.06 0.18 -15.94
CA VAL A 199 -14.98 0.45 -17.38
C VAL A 199 -14.01 -0.54 -18.06
N ALA A 200 -12.82 -0.74 -17.50
CA ALA A 200 -11.83 -1.66 -18.07
C ALA A 200 -12.35 -3.10 -18.12
N THR A 201 -13.00 -3.56 -17.05
CA THR A 201 -13.61 -4.90 -17.00
C THR A 201 -14.73 -5.04 -18.03
N ALA A 202 -15.60 -4.03 -18.14
CA ALA A 202 -16.65 -4.03 -19.14
C ALA A 202 -16.08 -4.12 -20.56
N ILE A 203 -15.05 -3.34 -20.89
CA ILE A 203 -14.39 -3.40 -22.19
C ILE A 203 -13.84 -4.82 -22.46
N CYS A 204 -13.12 -5.41 -21.51
CA CYS A 204 -12.57 -6.76 -21.69
C CYS A 204 -13.65 -7.82 -21.89
N VAL A 205 -14.75 -7.75 -21.14
CA VAL A 205 -15.86 -8.71 -21.24
C VAL A 205 -16.61 -8.56 -22.57
N PHE A 206 -16.92 -7.32 -22.98
CA PHE A 206 -17.66 -7.07 -24.23
C PHE A 206 -16.81 -7.24 -25.48
N ALA A 207 -15.50 -6.99 -25.41
CA ALA A 207 -14.59 -7.23 -26.52
C ALA A 207 -14.27 -8.73 -26.73
N GLY A 208 -14.68 -9.59 -25.80
CA GLY A 208 -14.41 -11.03 -25.87
C GLY A 208 -12.92 -11.38 -25.74
N ILE A 209 -12.18 -10.52 -25.05
CA ILE A 209 -10.72 -10.65 -24.89
C ILE A 209 -10.41 -11.43 -23.62
#